data_7b9099811b5af12b04c934dacf48f5d6
#
_entry.id   7b9099811b5af12b04c934dacf48f5d6
#
_cell.length_a   1.000
_cell.length_b   1.000
_cell.length_c   1.000
_cell.angle_alpha   90.00
_cell.angle_beta   90.00
_cell.angle_gamma   90.00
#
_symmetry.space_group_name_H-M   'P 1'
#
loop_
_entity.id
_entity.type
_entity.pdbx_description
1 polymer ?
#
loop_
_entity_poly.entity_id
_entity_poly.type
_entity_poly.pdbx_seq_one_letter_code
_entity_poly.pdbx_strand_id
1 'polypeptide(L)'
;MKTNRLIDEIRSSISPEIKLQMELSVAIANRIYEILETKGMSQKDFAHLMGKTETEVSRWLSGTHNLTMATICKISAALGEDVIMVADHAAEPAYEFEPMVAAEPAY
;
A
#
# COMPACT_ATOMS: atom_id res chain seq x y z
N MET A 1 -25.95 -9.05 20.91
CA MET A 1 -25.45 -9.90 20.91
C MET A 1 -24.37 -10.02 21.69
N LYS A 2 -24.26 -10.60 22.44
CA LYS A 2 -23.36 -10.71 23.19
C LYS A 2 -22.46 -11.69 22.91
N THR A 3 -22.69 -12.37 22.09
CA THR A 3 -21.86 -13.35 21.79
C THR A 3 -20.58 -12.89 21.55
N ASN A 4 -20.45 -11.68 21.30
CA ASN A 4 -19.21 -11.21 20.92
C ASN A 4 -18.44 -10.55 21.99
N ARG A 5 -18.74 -10.92 23.22
CA ARG A 5 -18.02 -10.37 24.29
C ARG A 5 -16.54 -10.62 24.15
N LEU A 6 -16.13 -11.83 23.73
CA LEU A 6 -14.73 -12.14 23.58
C LEU A 6 -14.14 -11.36 22.44
N ILE A 7 -14.88 -11.23 21.36
CA ILE A 7 -14.41 -10.47 20.22
C ILE A 7 -14.27 -9.01 20.59
N ASP A 8 -15.20 -8.49 21.37
CA ASP A 8 -15.11 -7.11 21.79
C ASP A 8 -13.90 -6.87 22.66
N GLU A 9 -13.58 -7.83 23.52
CA GLU A 9 -12.42 -7.71 24.35
C GLU A 9 -11.15 -7.74 23.54
N ILE A 10 -11.11 -8.58 22.52
CA ILE A 10 -9.96 -8.64 21.64
C ILE A 10 -9.80 -7.32 20.91
N ARG A 11 -10.88 -6.79 20.39
CA ARG A 11 -10.81 -5.53 19.67
C ARG A 11 -10.34 -4.40 20.56
N SER A 12 -10.83 -4.36 21.79
CA SER A 12 -10.45 -3.27 22.66
C SER A 12 -9.02 -3.41 23.14
N SER A 13 -8.42 -4.58 22.99
CA SER A 13 -7.04 -4.77 23.40
C SER A 13 -6.07 -4.42 22.26
N ILE A 14 -6.57 -4.19 21.06
CA ILE A 14 -5.71 -3.83 19.95
C ILE A 14 -5.52 -2.33 19.97
N SER A 15 -4.27 -1.88 19.92
CA SER A 15 -4.01 -0.46 19.97
C SER A 15 -4.55 0.23 18.72
N PRO A 16 -4.86 1.51 18.81
CA PRO A 16 -5.34 2.25 17.65
C PRO A 16 -4.37 2.22 16.49
N GLU A 17 -3.08 2.24 16.77
CA GLU A 17 -2.10 2.23 15.70
C GLU A 17 -2.04 0.89 15.00
N ILE A 18 -2.22 -0.20 15.72
CA ILE A 18 -2.24 -1.52 15.08
C ILE A 18 -3.49 -1.65 14.23
N LYS A 19 -4.61 -1.17 14.73
CA LYS A 19 -5.85 -1.23 13.98
C LYS A 19 -5.72 -0.43 12.69
N LEU A 20 -5.14 0.76 12.77
CA LEU A 20 -4.96 1.59 11.60
C LEU A 20 -4.02 0.93 10.61
N GLN A 21 -2.95 0.30 11.10
CA GLN A 21 -2.01 -0.39 10.23
C GLN A 21 -2.71 -1.51 9.47
N MET A 22 -3.57 -2.26 10.16
CA MET A 22 -4.30 -3.34 9.51
C MET A 22 -5.25 -2.80 8.44
N GLU A 23 -5.93 -1.72 8.73
CA GLU A 23 -6.83 -1.11 7.78
C GLU A 23 -6.09 -0.59 6.56
N LEU A 24 -4.94 0.04 6.77
CA LEU A 24 -4.16 0.55 5.67
C LEU A 24 -3.56 -0.57 4.83
N SER A 25 -3.15 -1.66 5.47
CA SER A 25 -2.60 -2.79 4.73
C SER A 25 -3.64 -3.37 3.78
N VAL A 26 -4.87 -3.49 4.24
CA VAL A 26 -5.94 -3.99 3.39
C VAL A 26 -6.26 -3.00 2.27
N ALA A 27 -6.28 -1.72 2.61
CA ALA A 27 -6.59 -0.69 1.62
C ALA A 27 -5.53 -0.66 0.52
N ILE A 28 -4.26 -0.82 0.90
CA ILE A 28 -3.16 -0.84 -0.06
C ILE A 28 -3.29 -2.05 -0.97
N ALA A 29 -3.57 -3.22 -0.40
CA ALA A 29 -3.73 -4.42 -1.21
C ALA A 29 -4.88 -4.26 -2.19
N ASN A 30 -6.00 -3.70 -1.72
CA ASN A 30 -7.15 -3.49 -2.59
C ASN A 30 -6.84 -2.49 -3.70
N ARG A 31 -6.09 -1.45 -3.39
CA ARG A 31 -5.71 -0.47 -4.40
C ARG A 31 -4.85 -1.12 -5.48
N ILE A 32 -3.91 -1.97 -5.09
CA ILE A 32 -3.06 -2.66 -6.05
C ILE A 32 -3.91 -3.58 -6.94
N TYR A 33 -4.84 -4.34 -6.34
CA TYR A 33 -5.72 -5.18 -7.13
C TYR A 33 -6.52 -4.35 -8.13
N GLU A 34 -7.00 -3.20 -7.70
CA GLU A 34 -7.77 -2.33 -8.56
C GLU A 34 -6.94 -1.90 -9.77
N ILE A 35 -5.69 -1.53 -9.53
CA ILE A 35 -4.81 -1.13 -10.62
C ILE A 35 -4.54 -2.28 -11.56
N LEU A 36 -4.27 -3.46 -11.02
CA LEU A 36 -4.01 -4.62 -11.84
C LEU A 36 -5.21 -4.96 -12.71
N GLU A 37 -6.40 -4.88 -12.11
CA GLU A 37 -7.60 -5.19 -12.84
C GLU A 37 -7.81 -4.20 -13.98
N THR A 38 -7.59 -2.93 -13.72
CA THR A 38 -7.73 -1.90 -14.73
C THR A 38 -6.76 -2.12 -15.88
N LYS A 39 -5.57 -2.62 -15.56
CA LYS A 39 -4.56 -2.84 -16.60
C LYS A 39 -4.65 -4.22 -17.23
N GLY A 40 -5.56 -5.05 -16.77
CA GLY A 40 -5.68 -6.41 -17.30
C GLY A 40 -4.47 -7.27 -16.98
N MET A 41 -3.86 -7.01 -15.83
CA MET A 41 -2.63 -7.68 -15.44
C MET A 41 -2.90 -8.74 -14.38
N SER A 42 -2.40 -9.95 -14.57
CA SER A 42 -2.58 -11.01 -13.58
C SER A 42 -1.52 -10.86 -12.51
N GLN A 43 -1.66 -11.61 -11.42
CA GLN A 43 -0.63 -11.62 -10.39
C GLN A 43 0.69 -12.14 -10.94
N LYS A 44 0.63 -13.08 -11.87
CA LYS A 44 1.83 -13.62 -12.46
C LYS A 44 2.53 -12.53 -13.28
N ASP A 45 1.75 -11.77 -14.05
CA ASP A 45 2.30 -10.68 -14.83
C ASP A 45 2.93 -9.63 -13.91
N PHE A 46 2.26 -9.34 -12.84
CA PHE A 46 2.75 -8.35 -11.89
C PHE A 46 4.04 -8.83 -11.23
N ALA A 47 4.10 -10.11 -10.86
CA ALA A 47 5.31 -10.66 -10.27
C ALA A 47 6.47 -10.55 -11.25
N HIS A 48 6.21 -10.86 -12.51
CA HIS A 48 7.22 -10.76 -13.53
C HIS A 48 7.71 -9.31 -13.67
N LEU A 49 6.77 -8.38 -13.71
CA LEU A 49 7.10 -6.97 -13.83
C LEU A 49 7.98 -6.51 -12.67
N MET A 50 7.69 -6.98 -11.48
CA MET A 50 8.43 -6.58 -10.29
C MET A 50 9.72 -7.36 -10.09
N GLY A 51 9.94 -8.40 -10.88
CA GLY A 51 11.12 -9.24 -10.68
C GLY A 51 11.02 -10.05 -9.42
N LYS A 52 9.81 -10.44 -9.04
CA LYS A 52 9.56 -11.19 -7.82
C LYS A 52 8.81 -12.47 -8.13
N THR A 53 8.74 -13.37 -7.16
CA THR A 53 7.99 -14.61 -7.34
C THR A 53 6.51 -14.33 -7.10
N GLU A 54 5.68 -15.22 -7.60
CA GLU A 54 4.24 -15.09 -7.37
C GLU A 54 3.92 -15.23 -5.89
N THR A 55 4.71 -16.02 -5.17
CA THR A 55 4.51 -16.17 -3.73
C THR A 55 4.75 -14.85 -3.00
N GLU A 56 5.80 -14.14 -3.40
CA GLU A 56 6.09 -12.85 -2.77
C GLU A 56 4.98 -11.85 -3.06
N VAL A 57 4.54 -11.80 -4.30
CA VAL A 57 3.49 -10.88 -4.69
C VAL A 57 2.18 -11.24 -4.00
N SER A 58 1.88 -12.53 -3.89
CA SER A 58 0.69 -12.98 -3.20
C SER A 58 0.71 -12.53 -1.74
N ARG A 59 1.89 -12.53 -1.12
CA ARG A 59 2.03 -12.07 0.25
C ARG A 59 1.76 -10.57 0.34
N TRP A 60 2.26 -9.80 -0.61
CA TRP A 60 1.98 -8.36 -0.63
C TRP A 60 0.49 -8.09 -0.74
N LEU A 61 -0.21 -8.91 -1.52
CA LEU A 61 -1.62 -8.69 -1.78
C LEU A 61 -2.55 -9.35 -0.78
N SER A 62 -1.99 -9.96 0.25
CA SER A 62 -2.81 -10.63 1.24
C SER A 62 -3.56 -9.65 2.15
N GLY A 63 -3.09 -8.41 2.20
CA GLY A 63 -3.72 -7.43 3.07
C GLY A 63 -3.22 -7.50 4.50
N THR A 64 -2.32 -8.44 4.80
CA THR A 64 -1.79 -8.59 6.14
C THR A 64 -0.30 -8.35 6.21
N HIS A 65 0.35 -8.23 5.05
CA HIS A 65 1.79 -8.04 5.02
C HIS A 65 2.13 -6.57 5.21
N ASN A 66 3.14 -6.31 6.03
CA ASN A 66 3.55 -4.94 6.29
C ASN A 66 4.56 -4.49 5.24
N LEU A 67 4.10 -3.77 4.25
CA LEU A 67 4.96 -3.31 3.18
C LEU A 67 5.72 -2.07 3.61
N THR A 68 6.98 -2.00 3.21
CA THR A 68 7.76 -0.80 3.51
C THR A 68 7.38 0.28 2.50
N MET A 69 7.67 1.49 2.86
CA MET A 69 7.45 2.62 1.97
C MET A 69 8.21 2.41 0.67
N ALA A 70 9.44 1.90 0.76
CA ALA A 70 10.24 1.66 -0.43
C ALA A 70 9.57 0.68 -1.38
N THR A 71 8.97 -0.38 -0.84
CA THR A 71 8.29 -1.36 -1.68
C THR A 71 7.04 -0.76 -2.31
N ILE A 72 6.29 0.02 -1.54
CA ILE A 72 5.10 0.68 -2.07
C ILE A 72 5.48 1.62 -3.22
N CYS A 73 6.57 2.34 -3.07
CA CYS A 73 7.03 3.24 -4.12
C CYS A 73 7.49 2.49 -5.36
N LYS A 74 8.13 1.33 -5.18
CA LYS A 74 8.53 0.52 -6.31
C LYS A 74 7.31 0.04 -7.07
N ILE A 75 6.28 -0.38 -6.35
CA ILE A 75 5.05 -0.86 -6.98
C ILE A 75 4.39 0.29 -7.75
N SER A 76 4.31 1.46 -7.13
CA SER A 76 3.71 2.62 -7.80
C SER A 76 4.47 2.97 -9.06
N ALA A 77 5.79 2.99 -8.99
CA ALA A 77 6.61 3.34 -10.13
C ALA A 77 6.45 2.31 -11.25
N ALA A 78 6.43 1.04 -10.90
CA ALA A 78 6.31 0.00 -11.90
C ALA A 78 4.94 0.00 -12.59
N LEU A 79 3.90 0.31 -11.83
CA LEU A 79 2.55 0.32 -12.39
C LEU A 79 2.17 1.67 -13.01
N GLY A 80 2.94 2.70 -12.71
CA GLY A 80 2.65 4.02 -13.22
C GLY A 80 1.41 4.66 -12.60
N GLU A 81 1.05 4.22 -11.39
CA GLU A 81 -0.13 4.72 -10.69
C GLU A 81 0.21 4.87 -9.23
N ASP A 82 -0.39 5.85 -8.58
CA ASP A 82 -0.16 6.01 -7.16
C ASP A 82 -0.91 4.95 -6.38
N VAL A 83 -0.17 4.20 -5.59
CA VAL A 83 -0.78 3.21 -4.70
C VAL A 83 -1.28 3.93 -3.45
N ILE A 84 -0.52 4.90 -2.97
CA ILE A 84 -0.94 5.68 -1.82
C ILE A 84 -0.72 7.16 -2.12
N MET A 85 -1.42 8.01 -1.41
CA MET A 85 -1.26 9.44 -1.52
C MET A 85 -1.42 10.05 -0.14
N VAL A 86 -0.78 11.18 0.07
CA VAL A 86 -0.92 11.88 1.33
C VAL A 86 -2.16 12.76 1.24
N ALA A 87 -2.99 12.67 2.24
CA ALA A 87 -4.32 13.28 2.19
C ALA A 87 -4.37 14.74 1.76
N ASP A 88 -3.57 15.57 2.37
CA ASP A 88 -3.67 16.97 2.06
C ASP A 88 -2.98 17.38 0.78
N HIS A 89 -2.21 16.48 0.21
CA HIS A 89 -1.53 16.79 -1.02
C HIS A 89 -2.17 16.14 -2.21
N ALA A 90 -3.24 15.45 -2.00
CA ALA A 90 -3.90 14.74 -3.08
C ALA A 90 -4.44 15.67 -4.12
N ALA A 91 -4.80 16.85 -3.73
CA ALA A 91 -5.43 17.78 -4.64
C ALA A 91 -4.47 18.76 -5.28
N GLU A 92 -3.27 18.83 -4.83
CA GLU A 92 -2.38 19.76 -5.44
C GLU A 92 -0.99 19.25 -5.51
N PRO A 93 -0.29 19.65 -6.50
CA PRO A 93 1.03 19.18 -6.76
C PRO A 93 1.94 19.87 -5.83
N ALA A 94 1.81 19.61 -4.63
CA ALA A 94 2.56 20.31 -3.66
C ALA A 94 4.02 20.27 -3.85
N TYR A 95 4.50 19.45 -4.69
CA TYR A 95 5.86 19.35 -4.72
C TYR A 95 6.45 20.00 -5.80
N GLU A 96 5.94 20.97 -6.21
CA GLU A 96 6.56 21.67 -7.16
C GLU A 96 7.77 22.13 -6.57
N PHE A 97 7.84 22.01 -5.37
CA PHE A 97 9.05 22.45 -4.90
C PHE A 97 10.04 21.40 -5.16
N GLU A 98 10.23 21.08 -5.78
CA GLU A 98 11.05 20.44 -6.02
C GLU A 98 11.93 20.29 -6.01
N PRO A 99 12.16 20.63 -6.03
CA PRO A 99 12.89 20.41 -5.91
C PRO A 99 13.67 20.07 -5.45
N MET A 100 13.91 20.30 -5.01
CA MET A 100 14.64 20.01 -4.42
C MET A 100 15.14 19.29 -4.50
N VAL A 101 15.14 19.53 -4.69
CA VAL A 101 15.61 18.93 -4.66
C VAL A 101 16.17 18.42 -5.05
N ALA A 102 16.20 18.75 -5.23
CA ALA A 102 16.81 18.41 -5.49
C ALA A 102 17.50 18.18 -5.68
N ALA A 103 17.58 18.61 -5.59
CA ALA A 103 18.24 18.52 -5.60
C ALA A 103 18.89 18.12 -5.64
N GLU A 104 19.19 18.46 -5.48
CA GLU A 104 19.81 18.21 -5.27
C GLU A 104 20.31 17.61 -5.06
N PRO A 105 20.60 17.66 -4.98
CA PRO A 105 21.19 16.97 -4.74
C PRO A 105 21.48 16.38 -4.09
N ALA A 106 21.76 16.82 -3.92
CA ALA A 106 22.10 16.35 -3.23
C ALA A 106 21.85 15.67 -2.57
N TYR A 107 21.87 15.56 -2.27
CA TYR A 107 21.76 14.90 -1.48
C TYR A 107 22.00 13.99 -1.62
#